data_038b5ab81bd6766644bfaf2d75c8ae1c
#
_entry.id   038b5ab81bd6766644bfaf2d75c8ae1c
#
_cell.length_a   1.000
_cell.length_b   1.000
_cell.length_c   1.000
_cell.angle_alpha   90.00
_cell.angle_beta   90.00
_cell.angle_gamma   90.00
#
_symmetry.space_group_name_H-M   'P 1'
#
loop_
_entity.id
_entity.type
_entity.pdbx_description
1 polymer ?
#
loop_
_entity_poly.entity_id
_entity_poly.type
_entity_poly.pdbx_seq_one_letter_code
_entity_poly.pdbx_strand_id
1 'polypeptide(L)'
;MAATKRKNMNPRIERKITRISGVREVKQTFLIICEGVNTEPDYFNAFRLTSATVKAIGQGMGTLALVQKAINIKEQERQRGRTYNQNWVVFDKDDFPENDFNSAILSARQNGFEVAYSNQAFEFWFLLHFNLYQGALHRSRYEKMLSALLGFAYTKK
;
A
#
# COMPACT_ATOMS: atom_id res chain seq x y z
N MET A 1 47.27 66.61 32.05
CA MET A 1 46.51 66.25 30.83
C MET A 1 46.34 64.77 30.80
N ALA A 2 45.11 64.25 31.08
CA ALA A 2 44.80 62.80 31.13
C ALA A 2 44.03 62.43 29.91
N ALA A 3 44.55 61.52 29.11
CA ALA A 3 43.90 60.99 27.91
C ALA A 3 42.95 59.86 28.28
N THR A 4 41.66 60.07 28.01
CA THR A 4 40.58 59.11 28.26
C THR A 4 40.55 58.11 27.12
N LYS A 5 40.86 56.83 27.38
CA LYS A 5 40.68 55.72 26.42
C LYS A 5 39.23 55.33 26.35
N ARG A 6 38.62 55.52 25.19
CA ARG A 6 37.27 55.01 24.85
C ARG A 6 37.37 53.50 24.62
N LYS A 7 36.71 52.67 25.46
CA LYS A 7 36.46 51.29 25.21
C LYS A 7 35.34 51.11 24.19
N ASN A 8 35.70 50.64 23.00
CA ASN A 8 34.72 50.18 22.00
C ASN A 8 34.22 48.82 22.44
N MET A 9 33.02 48.77 23.01
CA MET A 9 32.30 47.49 23.26
C MET A 9 31.42 47.20 22.07
N ASN A 10 31.86 46.23 21.24
CA ASN A 10 31.01 45.65 20.23
C ASN A 10 30.01 44.68 20.94
N PRO A 11 28.72 44.91 20.90
CA PRO A 11 27.76 43.92 21.43
C PRO A 11 27.75 42.71 20.51
N ARG A 12 28.27 41.61 20.99
CA ARG A 12 28.12 40.30 20.37
C ARG A 12 26.63 39.96 20.43
N ILE A 13 25.94 40.09 19.31
CA ILE A 13 24.58 39.59 19.17
C ILE A 13 24.65 38.08 19.14
N GLU A 14 24.38 37.44 20.28
CA GLU A 14 24.14 35.98 20.33
C GLU A 14 22.85 35.67 19.55
N ARG A 15 22.99 35.24 18.31
CA ARG A 15 21.88 34.64 17.58
C ARG A 15 21.55 33.32 18.26
N LYS A 16 20.48 33.28 19.07
CA LYS A 16 19.87 32.04 19.50
C LYS A 16 19.41 31.28 18.23
N ILE A 17 20.15 30.26 17.83
CA ILE A 17 19.73 29.32 16.81
C ILE A 17 18.67 28.46 17.45
N THR A 18 17.41 28.87 17.28
CA THR A 18 16.25 28.04 17.64
C THR A 18 16.21 26.92 16.62
N ARG A 19 16.57 25.72 17.05
CA ARG A 19 16.42 24.52 16.23
C ARG A 19 14.93 24.32 16.00
N ILE A 20 14.43 24.61 14.80
CA ILE A 20 13.07 24.26 14.40
C ILE A 20 13.04 22.73 14.44
N SER A 21 12.43 22.16 15.47
CA SER A 21 12.12 20.74 15.50
C SER A 21 11.05 20.52 14.43
N GLY A 22 11.47 20.14 13.24
CA GLY A 22 10.55 19.70 12.20
C GLY A 22 9.71 18.57 12.77
N VAL A 23 8.40 18.72 12.82
CA VAL A 23 7.47 17.63 13.12
C VAL A 23 7.70 16.59 12.03
N ARG A 24 8.33 15.49 12.38
CA ARG A 24 8.55 14.38 11.45
C ARG A 24 7.17 13.79 11.18
N GLU A 25 6.64 14.00 9.99
CA GLU A 25 5.37 13.37 9.60
C GLU A 25 5.48 11.86 9.81
N VAL A 26 4.55 11.34 10.59
CA VAL A 26 4.50 9.89 10.84
C VAL A 26 4.10 9.22 9.53
N LYS A 27 4.98 8.38 8.99
CA LYS A 27 4.69 7.62 7.78
C LYS A 27 3.48 6.71 7.99
N GLN A 28 2.56 6.74 7.04
CA GLN A 28 1.45 5.78 7.03
C GLN A 28 1.99 4.36 6.81
N THR A 29 1.42 3.40 7.51
CA THR A 29 1.81 1.99 7.39
C THR A 29 0.62 1.15 6.92
N PHE A 30 0.87 0.31 5.90
CA PHE A 30 -0.14 -0.54 5.26
C PHE A 30 0.26 -2.00 5.38
N LEU A 31 -0.69 -2.82 5.83
CA LEU A 31 -0.63 -4.27 5.71
C LEU A 31 -1.63 -4.68 4.64
N ILE A 32 -1.16 -5.32 3.58
CA ILE A 32 -1.97 -5.73 2.44
C ILE A 32 -1.84 -7.26 2.29
N ILE A 33 -2.94 -7.96 2.41
CA ILE A 33 -2.99 -9.41 2.25
C ILE A 33 -3.66 -9.72 0.92
N CYS A 34 -2.94 -10.37 0.03
CA CYS A 34 -3.34 -10.62 -1.35
C CYS A 34 -3.71 -12.09 -1.55
N GLU A 35 -4.66 -12.34 -2.43
CA GLU A 35 -5.03 -13.68 -2.87
C GLU A 35 -3.90 -14.31 -3.68
N GLY A 36 -3.39 -13.62 -4.70
CA GLY A 36 -2.26 -14.09 -5.49
C GLY A 36 -0.97 -14.18 -4.69
N VAL A 37 -0.13 -15.12 -5.07
CA VAL A 37 1.16 -15.37 -4.38
C VAL A 37 2.22 -14.35 -4.79
N ASN A 38 2.23 -13.93 -6.05
CA ASN A 38 3.30 -13.12 -6.63
C ASN A 38 2.82 -11.77 -7.18
N THR A 39 1.87 -11.76 -8.12
CA THR A 39 1.53 -10.59 -8.93
C THR A 39 1.13 -9.38 -8.10
N GLU A 40 0.16 -9.54 -7.21
CA GLU A 40 -0.34 -8.47 -6.36
C GLU A 40 0.69 -8.04 -5.30
N PRO A 41 1.33 -8.98 -4.55
CA PRO A 41 2.36 -8.58 -3.59
C PRO A 41 3.54 -7.88 -4.23
N ASP A 42 4.01 -8.35 -5.38
CA ASP A 42 5.11 -7.73 -6.12
C ASP A 42 4.75 -6.31 -6.55
N TYR A 43 3.53 -6.12 -7.06
CA TYR A 43 3.03 -4.80 -7.42
C TYR A 43 3.03 -3.84 -6.22
N PHE A 44 2.41 -4.21 -5.11
CA PHE A 44 2.32 -3.33 -3.95
C PHE A 44 3.67 -3.09 -3.28
N ASN A 45 4.54 -4.10 -3.19
CA ASN A 45 5.87 -3.96 -2.59
C ASN A 45 6.85 -3.16 -3.47
N ALA A 46 6.55 -3.00 -4.77
CA ALA A 46 7.33 -2.16 -5.68
C ALA A 46 7.22 -0.66 -5.36
N PHE A 47 6.16 -0.23 -4.66
CA PHE A 47 5.98 1.17 -4.27
C PHE A 47 6.98 1.58 -3.19
N ARG A 48 7.93 2.44 -3.58
CA ARG A 48 8.91 3.04 -2.65
C ARG A 48 8.47 4.44 -2.27
N LEU A 49 7.49 4.53 -1.38
CA LEU A 49 6.93 5.81 -0.97
C LEU A 49 7.75 6.43 0.16
N THR A 50 7.97 7.73 0.09
CA THR A 50 8.62 8.49 1.18
C THR A 50 7.67 8.70 2.35
N SER A 51 6.36 8.79 2.07
CA SER A 51 5.28 9.06 3.04
C SER A 51 4.59 7.83 3.60
N ALA A 52 4.87 6.63 3.06
CA ALA A 52 4.23 5.39 3.50
C ALA A 52 5.18 4.20 3.51
N THR A 53 4.85 3.19 4.31
CA THR A 53 5.48 1.87 4.30
C THR A 53 4.42 0.82 3.99
N VAL A 54 4.66 0.01 2.97
CA VAL A 54 3.75 -1.04 2.51
C VAL A 54 4.36 -2.41 2.81
N LYS A 55 3.56 -3.33 3.33
CA LYS A 55 3.89 -4.74 3.47
C LYS A 55 2.78 -5.55 2.82
N ALA A 56 3.03 -6.09 1.64
CA ALA A 56 2.09 -6.95 0.92
C ALA A 56 2.54 -8.41 0.99
N ILE A 57 1.58 -9.31 1.22
CA ILE A 57 1.80 -10.73 1.42
C ILE A 57 0.77 -11.50 0.60
N GLY A 58 1.25 -12.37 -0.30
CA GLY A 58 0.41 -13.30 -1.05
C GLY A 58 0.13 -14.58 -0.27
N GLN A 59 -1.04 -15.17 -0.47
CA GLN A 59 -1.47 -16.35 0.25
C GLN A 59 -1.87 -17.54 -0.64
N GLY A 60 -2.25 -17.32 -1.88
CA GLY A 60 -2.63 -18.39 -2.82
C GLY A 60 -3.86 -19.18 -2.38
N MET A 61 -4.85 -18.52 -1.79
CA MET A 61 -6.06 -19.17 -1.28
C MET A 61 -7.31 -18.36 -1.58
N GLY A 62 -8.44 -19.06 -1.68
CA GLY A 62 -9.71 -18.44 -2.02
C GLY A 62 -10.23 -17.44 -0.99
N THR A 63 -11.15 -16.61 -1.40
CA THR A 63 -11.57 -15.34 -0.79
C THR A 63 -11.92 -15.41 0.71
N LEU A 64 -12.74 -16.37 1.11
CA LEU A 64 -13.16 -16.49 2.54
C LEU A 64 -12.02 -16.97 3.44
N ALA A 65 -11.25 -17.95 2.95
CA ALA A 65 -10.06 -18.45 3.65
C ALA A 65 -8.97 -17.38 3.75
N LEU A 66 -8.86 -16.53 2.72
CA LEU A 66 -7.95 -15.38 2.71
C LEU A 66 -8.26 -14.40 3.85
N VAL A 67 -9.54 -14.05 4.03
CA VAL A 67 -9.96 -13.14 5.11
C VAL A 67 -9.59 -13.72 6.49
N GLN A 68 -9.87 -15.00 6.72
CA GLN A 68 -9.51 -15.66 7.98
C GLN A 68 -7.99 -15.66 8.20
N LYS A 69 -7.23 -15.91 7.14
CA LYS A 69 -5.77 -15.86 7.18
C LYS A 69 -5.25 -14.45 7.44
N ALA A 70 -5.87 -13.45 6.85
CA ALA A 70 -5.52 -12.05 7.06
C ALA A 70 -5.69 -11.63 8.53
N ILE A 71 -6.78 -12.05 9.17
CA ILE A 71 -7.02 -11.82 10.61
C ILE A 71 -5.87 -12.43 11.43
N ASN A 72 -5.49 -13.67 11.14
CA ASN A 72 -4.41 -14.34 11.85
C ASN A 72 -3.05 -13.65 11.64
N ILE A 73 -2.76 -13.20 10.42
CA ILE A 73 -1.52 -12.46 10.12
C ILE A 73 -1.49 -11.14 10.87
N LYS A 74 -2.58 -10.37 10.87
CA LYS A 74 -2.68 -9.10 11.61
C LYS A 74 -2.40 -9.30 13.09
N GLU A 75 -2.95 -10.36 13.69
CA GLU A 75 -2.72 -10.68 15.10
C GLU A 75 -1.27 -11.11 15.36
N GLN A 76 -0.67 -11.94 14.51
CA GLN A 76 0.74 -12.29 14.59
C GLN A 76 1.67 -11.07 14.49
N GLU A 77 1.38 -10.13 13.60
CA GLU A 77 2.15 -8.89 13.49
C GLU A 77 1.99 -8.04 14.76
N ARG A 78 0.79 -7.95 15.33
CA ARG A 78 0.54 -7.28 16.59
C ARG A 78 1.35 -7.89 17.74
N GLN A 79 1.39 -9.21 17.84
CA GLN A 79 2.20 -9.93 18.84
C GLN A 79 3.70 -9.69 18.68
N ARG A 80 4.16 -9.38 17.46
CA ARG A 80 5.55 -8.99 17.17
C ARG A 80 5.81 -7.48 17.40
N GLY A 81 4.86 -6.77 17.98
CA GLY A 81 4.96 -5.33 18.23
C GLY A 81 4.80 -4.46 16.98
N ARG A 82 4.25 -4.99 15.88
CA ARG A 82 4.00 -4.27 14.65
C ARG A 82 2.52 -3.98 14.48
N THR A 83 2.17 -2.71 14.35
CA THR A 83 0.82 -2.24 14.06
C THR A 83 0.82 -1.44 12.77
N TYR A 84 -0.29 -1.49 12.05
CA TYR A 84 -0.47 -0.81 10.77
C TYR A 84 -1.63 0.16 10.87
N ASN A 85 -1.51 1.32 10.22
CA ASN A 85 -2.56 2.33 10.17
C ASN A 85 -3.74 1.85 9.34
N GLN A 86 -3.45 1.09 8.25
CA GLN A 86 -4.46 0.53 7.37
C GLN A 86 -4.15 -0.94 7.10
N ASN A 87 -5.20 -1.76 7.13
CA ASN A 87 -5.12 -3.17 6.82
C ASN A 87 -6.05 -3.45 5.64
N TRP A 88 -5.56 -4.11 4.61
CA TRP A 88 -6.28 -4.39 3.38
C TRP A 88 -6.27 -5.86 3.04
N VAL A 89 -7.37 -6.35 2.48
CA VAL A 89 -7.40 -7.63 1.75
C VAL A 89 -7.68 -7.34 0.28
N VAL A 90 -6.95 -8.02 -0.59
CA VAL A 90 -7.00 -7.86 -2.05
C VAL A 90 -7.25 -9.21 -2.67
N PHE A 91 -8.32 -9.33 -3.45
CA PHE A 91 -8.71 -10.58 -4.11
C PHE A 91 -9.43 -10.32 -5.43
N ASP A 92 -9.55 -11.35 -6.25
CA ASP A 92 -10.25 -11.27 -7.52
C ASP A 92 -11.73 -11.62 -7.34
N LYS A 93 -12.61 -10.88 -8.03
CA LYS A 93 -14.00 -11.27 -8.19
C LYS A 93 -14.08 -12.25 -9.35
N ASP A 94 -13.84 -13.50 -9.05
CA ASP A 94 -14.00 -14.61 -9.96
C ASP A 94 -15.48 -15.06 -10.08
N ASP A 95 -15.72 -16.12 -10.85
CA ASP A 95 -17.04 -16.76 -11.04
C ASP A 95 -17.55 -17.49 -9.78
N PHE A 96 -17.12 -17.08 -8.59
CA PHE A 96 -17.59 -17.63 -7.32
C PHE A 96 -19.03 -17.22 -7.01
N PRO A 97 -19.75 -18.03 -6.20
CA PRO A 97 -21.08 -17.65 -5.74
C PRO A 97 -21.08 -16.27 -5.06
N GLU A 98 -22.00 -15.40 -5.43
CA GLU A 98 -22.10 -14.03 -4.89
C GLU A 98 -22.18 -14.00 -3.36
N ASN A 99 -22.79 -15.00 -2.76
CA ASN A 99 -22.93 -15.10 -1.30
C ASN A 99 -21.59 -15.21 -0.58
N ASP A 100 -20.64 -15.99 -1.14
CA ASP A 100 -19.32 -16.16 -0.51
C ASP A 100 -18.48 -14.90 -0.64
N PHE A 101 -18.57 -14.23 -1.78
CA PHE A 101 -17.92 -12.95 -2.04
C PHE A 101 -18.41 -11.86 -1.07
N ASN A 102 -19.73 -11.70 -0.95
CA ASN A 102 -20.32 -10.71 -0.05
C ASN A 102 -20.02 -11.01 1.42
N SER A 103 -20.05 -12.29 1.81
CA SER A 103 -19.70 -12.73 3.16
C SER A 103 -18.24 -12.44 3.50
N ALA A 104 -17.32 -12.59 2.54
CA ALA A 104 -15.91 -12.27 2.71
C ALA A 104 -15.70 -10.75 2.91
N ILE A 105 -16.36 -9.92 2.12
CA ILE A 105 -16.31 -8.45 2.28
C ILE A 105 -16.80 -8.04 3.67
N LEU A 106 -17.95 -8.58 4.09
CA LEU A 106 -18.54 -8.26 5.38
C LEU A 106 -17.60 -8.68 6.52
N SER A 107 -17.11 -9.92 6.47
CA SER A 107 -16.16 -10.47 7.46
C SER A 107 -14.87 -9.63 7.53
N ALA A 108 -14.30 -9.24 6.40
CA ALA A 108 -13.11 -8.41 6.36
C ALA A 108 -13.34 -7.07 7.07
N ARG A 109 -14.41 -6.37 6.72
CA ARG A 109 -14.77 -5.06 7.32
C ARG A 109 -15.02 -5.15 8.80
N GLN A 110 -15.74 -6.18 9.28
CA GLN A 110 -15.98 -6.41 10.71
C GLN A 110 -14.69 -6.62 11.51
N ASN A 111 -13.61 -7.11 10.86
CA ASN A 111 -12.30 -7.32 11.48
C ASN A 111 -11.31 -6.18 11.22
N GLY A 112 -11.80 -5.04 10.74
CA GLY A 112 -10.99 -3.83 10.55
C GLY A 112 -10.02 -3.94 9.37
N PHE A 113 -10.48 -4.56 8.29
CA PHE A 113 -9.83 -4.54 6.98
C PHE A 113 -10.66 -3.74 5.98
N GLU A 114 -9.98 -2.96 5.18
CA GLU A 114 -10.50 -2.46 3.93
C GLU A 114 -10.39 -3.54 2.85
N VAL A 115 -11.26 -3.47 1.84
CA VAL A 115 -11.33 -4.47 0.78
C VAL A 115 -11.13 -3.81 -0.57
N ALA A 116 -10.20 -4.34 -1.34
CA ALA A 116 -10.04 -4.05 -2.75
C ALA A 116 -10.22 -5.34 -3.56
N TYR A 117 -10.98 -5.27 -4.64
CA TYR A 117 -11.14 -6.42 -5.52
C TYR A 117 -11.02 -6.04 -6.98
N SER A 118 -10.44 -6.94 -7.76
CA SER A 118 -10.33 -6.82 -9.22
C SER A 118 -11.50 -7.52 -9.88
N ASN A 119 -11.94 -7.00 -11.03
CA ASN A 119 -12.94 -7.67 -11.85
C ASN A 119 -12.24 -8.79 -12.64
N GLN A 120 -12.52 -10.03 -12.31
CA GLN A 120 -12.00 -11.29 -12.88
C GLN A 120 -10.50 -11.57 -12.66
N ALA A 121 -9.62 -10.59 -12.68
CA ALA A 121 -8.20 -10.77 -12.43
C ALA A 121 -7.49 -9.44 -12.18
N PHE A 122 -6.42 -9.47 -11.39
CA PHE A 122 -5.64 -8.29 -11.03
C PHE A 122 -4.98 -7.60 -12.24
N GLU A 123 -4.74 -8.33 -13.32
CA GLU A 123 -4.22 -7.80 -14.59
C GLU A 123 -5.12 -6.70 -15.19
N PHE A 124 -6.42 -6.68 -14.85
CA PHE A 124 -7.30 -5.58 -15.23
C PHE A 124 -6.84 -4.25 -14.64
N TRP A 125 -6.35 -4.28 -13.40
CA TRP A 125 -5.76 -3.10 -12.76
C TRP A 125 -4.54 -2.59 -13.54
N PHE A 126 -3.68 -3.47 -14.05
CA PHE A 126 -2.56 -3.06 -14.90
C PHE A 126 -3.03 -2.37 -16.19
N LEU A 127 -4.07 -2.89 -16.84
CA LEU A 127 -4.65 -2.28 -18.03
C LEU A 127 -5.15 -0.86 -17.77
N LEU A 128 -5.76 -0.63 -16.60
CA LEU A 128 -6.27 0.68 -16.21
C LEU A 128 -5.19 1.76 -16.01
N HIS A 129 -3.92 1.37 -15.86
CA HIS A 129 -2.82 2.33 -15.88
C HIS A 129 -2.56 2.93 -17.26
N PHE A 130 -2.98 2.26 -18.31
CA PHE A 130 -2.77 2.71 -19.69
C PHE A 130 -4.02 3.36 -20.27
N ASN A 131 -5.19 2.75 -20.08
CA ASN A 131 -6.43 3.20 -20.68
C ASN A 131 -7.62 2.95 -19.75
N LEU A 132 -8.65 3.82 -19.86
CA LEU A 132 -9.94 3.59 -19.24
C LEU A 132 -10.77 2.65 -20.11
N TYR A 133 -11.20 1.52 -19.57
CA TYR A 133 -12.06 0.53 -20.23
C TYR A 133 -13.46 0.58 -19.63
N GLN A 134 -14.45 0.98 -20.43
CA GLN A 134 -15.85 1.09 -19.99
C GLN A 134 -16.71 -0.11 -20.42
N GLY A 135 -16.21 -0.98 -21.28
CA GLY A 135 -16.90 -2.18 -21.76
C GLY A 135 -16.54 -3.44 -20.98
N ALA A 136 -17.36 -4.48 -21.11
CA ALA A 136 -17.06 -5.78 -20.55
C ALA A 136 -15.82 -6.39 -21.24
N LEU A 137 -14.77 -6.62 -20.45
CA LEU A 137 -13.56 -7.28 -20.89
C LEU A 137 -13.39 -8.59 -20.12
N HIS A 138 -13.19 -9.68 -20.85
CA HIS A 138 -12.95 -10.98 -20.25
C HIS A 138 -11.45 -11.18 -20.00
N ARG A 139 -11.09 -11.79 -18.85
CA ARG A 139 -9.69 -12.02 -18.40
C ARG A 139 -8.80 -12.72 -19.42
N SER A 140 -9.36 -13.58 -20.29
CA SER A 140 -8.61 -14.24 -21.37
C SER A 140 -7.92 -13.29 -22.35
N ARG A 141 -8.30 -12.00 -22.35
CA ARG A 141 -7.70 -10.97 -23.22
C ARG A 141 -6.62 -10.15 -22.53
N TYR A 142 -6.53 -10.18 -21.21
CA TYR A 142 -5.67 -9.26 -20.43
C TYR A 142 -4.20 -9.42 -20.77
N GLU A 143 -3.68 -10.65 -20.80
CA GLU A 143 -2.26 -10.90 -21.13
C GLU A 143 -1.88 -10.41 -22.53
N LYS A 144 -2.74 -10.65 -23.53
CA LYS A 144 -2.51 -10.17 -24.89
C LYS A 144 -2.53 -8.65 -24.96
N MET A 145 -3.46 -8.01 -24.28
CA MET A 145 -3.59 -6.55 -24.23
C MET A 145 -2.40 -5.92 -23.50
N LEU A 146 -1.99 -6.48 -22.38
CA LEU A 146 -0.81 -6.03 -21.64
C LEU A 146 0.46 -6.19 -22.47
N SER A 147 0.64 -7.33 -23.15
CA SER A 147 1.80 -7.54 -24.02
C SER A 147 1.88 -6.49 -25.13
N ALA A 148 0.74 -6.13 -25.73
CA ALA A 148 0.69 -5.09 -26.77
C ALA A 148 1.04 -3.69 -26.21
N LEU A 149 0.58 -3.37 -25.00
CA LEU A 149 0.83 -2.07 -24.36
C LEU A 149 2.27 -1.93 -23.86
N LEU A 150 2.83 -3.02 -23.34
CA LEU A 150 4.18 -3.05 -22.76
C LEU A 150 5.29 -3.19 -23.83
N GLY A 151 4.95 -3.69 -25.02
CA GLY A 151 5.92 -3.96 -26.09
C GLY A 151 6.76 -5.23 -25.88
N PHE A 152 6.39 -6.07 -24.91
CA PHE A 152 7.01 -7.38 -24.66
C PHE A 152 5.95 -8.39 -24.18
N ALA A 153 6.26 -9.69 -24.25
CA ALA A 153 5.33 -10.72 -23.80
C ALA A 153 5.12 -10.65 -22.29
N TYR A 154 3.90 -10.30 -21.86
CA TYR A 154 3.49 -10.39 -20.47
C TYR A 154 3.03 -11.82 -20.19
N THR A 155 3.52 -12.41 -19.11
CA THR A 155 3.07 -13.71 -18.59
C THR A 155 2.83 -13.60 -17.09
N LYS A 156 1.71 -14.15 -16.64
CA LYS A 156 1.41 -14.23 -15.20
C LYS A 156 2.43 -15.18 -14.54
N LYS A 157 3.06 -14.76 -13.46
CA LYS A 157 4.00 -15.58 -12.69
C LYS A 157 3.28 -16.48 -11.69
#